data_f494280fc33973ba86b9fd33d9b098b2
#
_entry.id   f494280fc33973ba86b9fd33d9b098b2
#
_cell.length_a   1.000
_cell.length_b   1.000
_cell.length_c   1.000
_cell.angle_alpha   90.00
_cell.angle_beta   90.00
_cell.angle_gamma   90.00
#
_symmetry.space_group_name_H-M   'P 1'
#
loop_
_entity.id
_entity.type
_entity.pdbx_description
1 polymer ?
#
loop_
_entity_poly.entity_id
_entity_poly.type
_entity_poly.pdbx_seq_one_letter_code
_entity_poly.pdbx_strand_id
1 'polypeptide(L)'
;MRKGYGDEYRTKQMLVEQYGKDNVIKVAIGSFGADFLILNKGKLVKVVEVKGTRKKVWYPLPREKEQLRRIFHFSQIHECEAEVWIWTKNRGKKELRIESVEKFIGGDA
;
A
#
# COMPACT_ATOMS: atom_id res chain seq x y z
N MET A 1 -7.45 -19.14 -5.92
CA MET A 1 -6.86 -17.79 -5.93
C MET A 1 -6.17 -17.52 -4.61
N ARG A 2 -4.99 -16.96 -4.64
CA ARG A 2 -4.26 -16.65 -3.42
C ARG A 2 -4.96 -15.52 -2.65
N LYS A 3 -4.92 -15.62 -1.32
CA LYS A 3 -5.45 -14.57 -0.47
C LYS A 3 -4.72 -13.25 -0.74
N GLY A 4 -5.47 -12.19 -0.97
CA GLY A 4 -4.91 -10.87 -1.25
C GLY A 4 -4.58 -10.59 -2.71
N TYR A 5 -4.53 -11.62 -3.55
CA TYR A 5 -4.22 -11.43 -4.97
C TYR A 5 -5.24 -10.52 -5.66
N GLY A 6 -6.52 -10.72 -5.36
CA GLY A 6 -7.57 -9.89 -5.93
C GLY A 6 -7.47 -8.43 -5.50
N ASP A 7 -7.06 -8.17 -4.27
CA ASP A 7 -6.92 -6.82 -3.75
C ASP A 7 -5.75 -6.10 -4.40
N GLU A 8 -4.62 -6.79 -4.58
CA GLU A 8 -3.48 -6.25 -5.31
C GLU A 8 -3.85 -5.91 -6.75
N TYR A 9 -4.56 -6.80 -7.41
CA TYR A 9 -4.98 -6.60 -8.79
C TYR A 9 -5.90 -5.38 -8.92
N ARG A 10 -6.88 -5.26 -8.05
CA ARG A 10 -7.80 -4.11 -8.04
C ARG A 10 -7.03 -2.80 -7.80
N THR A 11 -6.11 -2.82 -6.85
CA THR A 11 -5.27 -1.66 -6.56
C THR A 11 -4.45 -1.27 -7.77
N LYS A 12 -3.81 -2.25 -8.41
CA LYS A 12 -3.01 -2.00 -9.60
C LYS A 12 -3.85 -1.34 -10.70
N GLN A 13 -5.06 -1.85 -10.94
CA GLN A 13 -5.93 -1.28 -11.96
C GLN A 13 -6.27 0.18 -11.67
N MET A 14 -6.57 0.50 -10.42
CA MET A 14 -6.87 1.88 -10.02
C MET A 14 -5.67 2.80 -10.16
N LEU A 15 -4.49 2.31 -9.78
CA LEU A 15 -3.25 3.09 -9.91
C LEU A 15 -2.90 3.33 -11.37
N VAL A 16 -3.06 2.32 -12.22
CA VAL A 16 -2.80 2.45 -13.66
C VAL A 16 -3.78 3.45 -14.27
N GLU A 17 -5.04 3.42 -13.87
CA GLU A 17 -6.02 4.38 -14.36
C GLU A 17 -5.67 5.81 -13.96
N GLN A 18 -5.16 5.99 -12.75
CA GLN A 18 -4.82 7.32 -12.23
C GLN A 18 -3.49 7.86 -12.76
N TYR A 19 -2.47 7.02 -12.84
CA TYR A 19 -1.09 7.45 -13.12
C TYR A 19 -0.55 7.00 -14.47
N GLY A 20 -1.20 6.03 -15.11
CA GLY A 20 -0.72 5.46 -16.35
C GLY A 20 0.10 4.20 -16.13
N LYS A 21 0.00 3.29 -17.08
CA LYS A 21 0.63 1.96 -17.01
C LYS A 21 2.14 2.02 -16.77
N ASP A 22 2.81 2.97 -17.43
CA ASP A 22 4.27 3.06 -17.35
C ASP A 22 4.77 3.66 -16.05
N ASN A 23 3.86 4.18 -15.24
CA ASN A 23 4.20 4.85 -13.98
C ASN A 23 3.88 4.01 -12.75
N VAL A 24 3.37 2.81 -12.93
CA VAL A 24 3.04 1.90 -11.83
C VAL A 24 3.97 0.70 -11.88
N ILE A 25 4.83 0.58 -10.87
CA ILE A 25 5.85 -0.47 -10.84
C ILE A 25 5.53 -1.44 -9.71
N LYS A 26 5.35 -2.71 -10.06
CA LYS A 26 5.19 -3.77 -9.07
C LYS A 26 6.53 -4.08 -8.43
N VAL A 27 6.59 -4.09 -7.10
CA VAL A 27 7.81 -4.39 -6.36
C VAL A 27 7.92 -5.90 -6.17
N ALA A 28 9.11 -6.43 -6.39
CA ALA A 28 9.37 -7.86 -6.22
C ALA A 28 9.31 -8.27 -4.75
N ILE A 29 8.90 -9.51 -4.53
CA ILE A 29 8.88 -10.12 -3.20
C ILE A 29 10.30 -10.09 -2.62
N GLY A 30 10.42 -9.75 -1.33
CA GLY A 30 11.71 -9.70 -0.65
C GLY A 30 12.40 -8.35 -0.68
N SER A 31 11.80 -7.37 -1.35
CA SER A 31 12.28 -5.99 -1.33
C SER A 31 11.92 -5.33 0.01
N PHE A 32 11.80 -4.02 0.05
CA PHE A 32 11.57 -3.30 1.31
C PHE A 32 10.14 -3.42 1.86
N GLY A 33 9.30 -4.22 1.24
CA GLY A 33 7.99 -4.57 1.79
C GLY A 33 6.77 -3.93 1.14
N ALA A 34 6.95 -2.95 0.26
CA ALA A 34 5.83 -2.32 -0.44
C ALA A 34 5.43 -3.13 -1.67
N ASP A 35 4.20 -2.93 -2.12
CA ASP A 35 3.67 -3.62 -3.30
C ASP A 35 3.89 -2.84 -4.59
N PHE A 36 3.78 -1.52 -4.54
CA PHE A 36 3.90 -0.69 -5.75
C PHE A 36 4.69 0.58 -5.51
N LEU A 37 5.42 1.00 -6.53
CA LEU A 37 6.03 2.31 -6.61
C LEU A 37 5.33 3.09 -7.72
N ILE A 38 5.05 4.36 -7.46
CA ILE A 38 4.36 5.22 -8.43
C ILE A 38 5.29 6.34 -8.84
N LEU A 39 5.47 6.48 -10.14
CA LEU A 39 6.28 7.53 -10.72
C LEU A 39 5.40 8.61 -11.34
N ASN A 40 5.91 9.82 -11.40
CA ASN A 40 5.31 10.90 -12.16
C ASN A 40 6.43 11.70 -12.79
N LYS A 41 6.45 11.72 -14.12
CA LYS A 41 7.51 12.41 -14.89
C LYS A 41 8.91 11.97 -14.45
N GLY A 42 9.08 10.68 -14.26
CA GLY A 42 10.36 10.10 -13.87
C GLY A 42 10.72 10.20 -12.40
N LYS A 43 9.88 10.83 -11.59
CA LYS A 43 10.13 10.96 -10.16
C LYS A 43 9.26 10.00 -9.37
N LEU A 44 9.82 9.41 -8.31
CA LEU A 44 9.05 8.60 -7.38
C LEU A 44 8.18 9.54 -6.54
N VAL A 45 6.86 9.36 -6.61
CA VAL A 45 5.92 10.24 -5.91
C VAL A 45 5.13 9.51 -4.82
N LYS A 46 5.05 8.20 -4.88
CA LYS A 46 4.24 7.45 -3.93
C LYS A 46 4.70 6.00 -3.82
N VAL A 47 4.63 5.47 -2.61
CA VAL A 47 4.83 4.05 -2.32
C VAL A 47 3.51 3.51 -1.79
N VAL A 48 3.06 2.38 -2.30
CA VAL A 48 1.76 1.81 -1.93
C VAL A 48 1.94 0.39 -1.41
N GLU A 49 1.34 0.13 -0.24
CA GLU A 49 1.23 -1.20 0.32
C GLU A 49 -0.24 -1.59 0.35
N VAL A 50 -0.55 -2.81 -0.08
CA VAL A 50 -1.93 -3.31 -0.15
C VAL A 50 -2.18 -4.27 1.00
N LYS A 51 -3.27 -4.05 1.73
CA LYS A 51 -3.71 -4.94 2.80
C LYS A 51 -5.18 -5.28 2.59
N GLY A 52 -5.54 -6.50 2.96
CA GLY A 52 -6.92 -6.95 2.91
C GLY A 52 -7.31 -7.59 4.22
N THR A 53 -8.57 -7.42 4.61
CA THR A 53 -9.11 -8.06 5.79
C THR A 53 -10.60 -8.36 5.59
N ARG A 54 -11.10 -9.39 6.26
CA ARG A 54 -12.53 -9.69 6.31
C ARG A 54 -13.24 -8.93 7.42
N LYS A 55 -12.46 -8.27 8.28
CA LYS A 55 -12.99 -7.47 9.40
C LYS A 55 -13.36 -6.08 8.89
N LYS A 56 -14.22 -5.40 9.64
CA LYS A 56 -14.60 -4.02 9.31
C LYS A 56 -13.44 -3.05 9.40
N VAL A 57 -12.48 -3.33 10.28
CA VAL A 57 -11.33 -2.45 10.52
C VAL A 57 -10.07 -3.30 10.46
N TRP A 58 -9.05 -2.76 9.83
CA TRP A 58 -7.74 -3.39 9.76
C TRP A 58 -6.79 -2.71 10.73
N TYR A 59 -6.12 -3.51 11.56
CA TYR A 59 -5.07 -3.05 12.45
C TYR A 59 -3.80 -3.85 12.17
N PRO A 60 -2.65 -3.18 12.06
CA PRO A 60 -1.41 -3.89 11.76
C PRO A 60 -0.96 -4.72 12.97
N LEU A 61 -0.53 -5.95 12.68
CA LEU A 61 0.18 -6.78 13.63
C LEU A 61 1.58 -6.19 13.85
N PRO A 62 2.29 -6.56 14.94
CA PRO A 62 3.63 -6.03 15.18
C PRO A 62 4.58 -6.16 14.00
N ARG A 63 4.55 -7.30 13.31
CA ARG A 63 5.37 -7.54 12.13
C ARG A 63 4.99 -6.62 10.98
N GLU A 64 3.69 -6.35 10.83
CA GLU A 64 3.21 -5.44 9.80
C GLU A 64 3.58 -3.99 10.13
N LYS A 65 3.53 -3.61 11.42
CA LYS A 65 3.99 -2.28 11.82
C LYS A 65 5.45 -2.06 11.47
N GLU A 66 6.28 -3.07 11.67
CA GLU A 66 7.68 -2.98 11.32
C GLU A 66 7.88 -2.83 9.82
N GLN A 67 7.10 -3.57 9.03
CA GLN A 67 7.09 -3.41 7.58
C GLN A 67 6.71 -1.97 7.19
N LEU A 68 5.69 -1.43 7.82
CA LEU A 68 5.23 -0.06 7.54
C LEU A 68 6.27 0.98 7.96
N ARG A 69 7.03 0.74 9.04
CA ARG A 69 8.13 1.65 9.41
C ARG A 69 9.20 1.67 8.35
N ARG A 70 9.54 0.52 7.77
CA ARG A 70 10.52 0.46 6.68
C ARG A 70 10.03 1.20 5.46
N ILE A 71 8.76 1.04 5.12
CA ILE A 71 8.15 1.75 4.00
C ILE A 71 8.16 3.26 4.24
N PHE A 72 7.82 3.68 5.44
CA PHE A 72 7.82 5.09 5.81
C PHE A 72 9.22 5.68 5.72
N HIS A 73 10.21 4.98 6.27
CA HIS A 73 11.61 5.40 6.20
C HIS A 73 12.07 5.58 4.74
N PHE A 74 11.74 4.62 3.90
CA PHE A 74 12.04 4.70 2.46
C PHE A 74 11.38 5.95 1.85
N SER A 75 10.12 6.21 2.19
CA SER A 75 9.41 7.35 1.63
C SER A 75 10.02 8.68 2.07
N GLN A 76 10.54 8.75 3.28
CA GLN A 76 11.20 9.95 3.77
C GLN A 76 12.53 10.20 3.05
N ILE A 77 13.32 9.15 2.84
CA ILE A 77 14.58 9.26 2.10
C ILE A 77 14.34 9.78 0.70
N HIS A 78 13.29 9.32 0.05
CA HIS A 78 12.99 9.66 -1.34
C HIS A 78 11.99 10.80 -1.49
N GLU A 79 11.59 11.41 -0.38
CA GLU A 79 10.68 12.56 -0.35
C GLU A 79 9.39 12.29 -1.11
N CYS A 80 8.76 11.14 -0.83
CA CYS A 80 7.51 10.76 -1.47
C CYS A 80 6.48 10.34 -0.42
N GLU A 81 5.24 10.19 -0.85
CA GLU A 81 4.15 9.73 0.02
C GLU A 81 4.22 8.21 0.19
N ALA A 82 3.72 7.73 1.34
CA ALA A 82 3.56 6.31 1.60
C ALA A 82 2.14 6.05 2.04
N GLU A 83 1.44 5.18 1.31
CA GLU A 83 0.03 4.88 1.55
C GLU A 83 -0.19 3.40 1.76
N VAL A 84 -1.17 3.09 2.61
CA VAL A 84 -1.72 1.74 2.75
C VAL A 84 -3.10 1.74 2.12
N TRP A 85 -3.32 0.86 1.16
CA TRP A 85 -4.61 0.68 0.51
C TRP A 85 -5.26 -0.53 1.14
N ILE A 86 -6.28 -0.29 1.97
CA ILE A 86 -6.89 -1.30 2.81
C ILE A 86 -8.24 -1.71 2.24
N TRP A 87 -8.33 -2.96 1.82
CA TRP A 87 -9.57 -3.55 1.30
C TRP A 87 -10.25 -4.32 2.42
N THR A 88 -11.45 -3.87 2.79
CA THR A 88 -12.26 -4.56 3.79
C THR A 88 -13.48 -5.16 3.12
N LYS A 89 -13.99 -6.24 3.70
CA LYS A 89 -15.18 -6.89 3.17
C LYS A 89 -16.35 -6.58 4.09
N ASN A 90 -17.38 -5.93 3.57
CA ASN A 90 -18.57 -5.56 4.31
C ASN A 90 -19.78 -6.07 3.56
N ARG A 91 -20.50 -7.01 4.16
CA ARG A 91 -21.72 -7.61 3.58
C ARG A 91 -21.49 -8.10 2.14
N GLY A 92 -20.37 -8.77 1.92
CA GLY A 92 -20.04 -9.31 0.60
C GLY A 92 -19.45 -8.32 -0.38
N LYS A 93 -19.39 -7.04 -0.03
CA LYS A 93 -18.82 -6.02 -0.89
C LYS A 93 -17.43 -5.62 -0.39
N LYS A 94 -16.53 -5.38 -1.33
CA LYS A 94 -15.20 -4.85 -1.00
C LYS A 94 -15.27 -3.34 -0.89
N GLU A 95 -14.70 -2.82 0.18
CA GLU A 95 -14.58 -1.39 0.40
C GLU A 95 -13.11 -1.01 0.50
N LEU A 96 -12.74 0.11 -0.10
CA LEU A 96 -11.37 0.59 -0.09
C LEU A 96 -11.23 1.79 0.82
N ARG A 97 -10.20 1.73 1.69
CA ARG A 97 -9.76 2.87 2.47
C ARG A 97 -8.30 3.12 2.16
N ILE A 98 -7.96 4.37 1.85
CA ILE A 98 -6.58 4.76 1.59
C ILE A 98 -6.12 5.60 2.77
N GLU A 99 -5.06 5.16 3.45
CA GLU A 99 -4.53 5.85 4.61
C GLU A 99 -3.03 6.09 4.45
N SER A 100 -2.53 7.16 5.06
CA SER A 100 -1.09 7.35 5.15
C SER A 100 -0.49 6.26 6.04
N VAL A 101 0.66 5.73 5.64
CA VAL A 101 1.41 4.77 6.46
C VAL A 101 1.68 5.35 7.84
N GLU A 102 1.97 6.65 7.91
CA GLU A 102 2.27 7.35 9.15
C GLU A 102 1.19 7.18 10.21
N LYS A 103 -0.07 7.08 9.78
CA LYS A 103 -1.20 6.90 10.70
C LYS A 103 -1.04 5.68 11.60
N PHE A 104 -0.39 4.63 11.09
CA PHE A 104 -0.29 3.36 11.81
C PHE A 104 0.99 3.23 12.63
N ILE A 105 1.94 4.13 12.47
CA ILE A 105 3.24 4.05 13.14
C ILE A 105 3.56 5.30 13.98
N GLY A 106 2.78 6.35 13.84
CA GLY A 106 3.08 7.64 14.47
C GLY A 106 3.07 7.63 15.98
N GLY A 107 2.35 6.72 16.61
CA GLY A 107 2.28 6.63 18.06
C GLY A 107 3.39 5.80 18.69
N ASP A 108 4.28 5.24 17.90
CA ASP A 108 5.32 4.31 18.34
C ASP A 108 6.70 4.96 18.50
N ALA A 109 6.72 6.24 18.56
CA ALA A 109 7.98 6.98 18.69
C ALA A 109 8.67 6.71 20.03
#